data_308f74c431f491d2befd0795e5d10baf
#
_entry.id   308f74c431f491d2befd0795e5d10baf
#
_cell.length_a   1.000
_cell.length_b   1.000
_cell.length_c   1.000
_cell.angle_alpha   90.00
_cell.angle_beta   90.00
_cell.angle_gamma   90.00
#
_symmetry.space_group_name_H-M   'P 1'
#
loop_
_entity.id
_entity.type
_entity.pdbx_description
1 polymer ?
#
loop_
_entity_poly.entity_id
_entity_poly.type
_entity_poly.pdbx_seq_one_letter_code
_entity_poly.pdbx_strand_id
1 'polypeptide(L)'
;MNGSHGTGLLQDQKGARLLYTPLDGSYGDMAITLNVDASKTAGQGFGSATGQYLDLYIKFDTRTLTGYALRIIRTTKYSNAVDFILMKYENGVAEAISQPVSSTCYRTDCTITLTAKGGKLTAHASTTTPLPAPVTDPNLKLSVDLEADIASNTFGGTGIQHTGSCGESTTMLHYMKVEWE
;
A
#
# COMPACT_ATOMS: atom_id res chain seq x y z
N MET A 1 18.46 7.66 8.57
CA MET A 1 17.78 8.99 8.51
C MET A 1 16.28 8.74 8.62
N ASN A 2 15.64 9.24 9.65
CA ASN A 2 14.19 9.04 9.83
C ASN A 2 13.42 9.98 8.91
N GLY A 3 12.51 9.41 8.12
CA GLY A 3 11.70 10.16 7.18
C GLY A 3 10.74 11.15 7.81
N SER A 4 10.24 12.06 7.02
CA SER A 4 9.29 13.09 7.45
C SER A 4 7.91 12.51 7.75
N HIS A 5 7.25 13.10 8.73
CA HIS A 5 5.85 12.85 9.03
C HIS A 5 4.98 13.90 8.33
N GLY A 6 3.87 13.45 7.75
CA GLY A 6 2.90 14.35 7.14
C GLY A 6 1.51 13.75 7.21
N THR A 7 0.52 14.62 7.29
CA THR A 7 -0.89 14.24 7.16
C THR A 7 -1.47 14.86 5.90
N GLY A 8 -2.37 14.17 5.25
CA GLY A 8 -3.01 14.69 4.05
C GLY A 8 -4.07 13.77 3.48
N LEU A 9 -4.86 14.31 2.58
CA LEU A 9 -5.78 13.52 1.77
C LEU A 9 -4.99 12.82 0.66
N LEU A 10 -5.09 11.52 0.61
CA LEU A 10 -4.77 10.75 -0.58
C LEU A 10 -5.94 10.85 -1.55
N GLN A 11 -6.19 12.08 -1.97
CA GLN A 11 -7.25 12.36 -2.91
C GLN A 11 -6.57 12.73 -4.21
N ASP A 12 -6.87 11.99 -5.23
CA ASP A 12 -6.13 12.19 -6.38
C ASP A 12 -6.92 12.72 -7.57
N GLN A 13 -6.17 13.28 -8.47
CA GLN A 13 -6.52 13.40 -9.85
C GLN A 13 -6.03 12.12 -10.53
N LYS A 14 -6.94 11.19 -10.81
CA LYS A 14 -6.75 9.93 -11.54
C LYS A 14 -5.28 9.50 -11.75
N GLY A 15 -4.78 8.67 -10.87
CA GLY A 15 -3.48 8.06 -11.05
C GLY A 15 -2.28 8.92 -10.65
N ALA A 16 -2.50 10.00 -9.90
CA ALA A 16 -1.40 10.80 -9.36
C ALA A 16 -0.46 9.93 -8.53
N ARG A 17 0.81 10.14 -8.76
CA ARG A 17 1.90 9.40 -8.15
C ARG A 17 2.79 10.36 -7.39
N LEU A 18 2.91 10.18 -6.09
CA LEU A 18 3.86 10.91 -5.26
C LEU A 18 5.07 10.01 -5.03
N LEU A 19 6.20 10.37 -5.63
CA LEU A 19 7.46 9.62 -5.51
C LEU A 19 8.49 10.46 -4.75
N TYR A 20 9.29 9.78 -3.94
CA TYR A 20 10.43 10.35 -3.24
C TYR A 20 11.69 9.56 -3.57
N THR A 21 12.72 10.28 -3.99
CA THR A 21 14.07 9.74 -4.19
C THR A 21 14.98 10.33 -3.13
N PRO A 22 15.58 9.51 -2.25
CA PRO A 22 16.57 10.01 -1.31
C PRO A 22 17.83 10.48 -2.06
N LEU A 23 18.69 11.21 -1.37
CA LEU A 23 19.99 11.61 -1.89
C LEU A 23 20.78 10.38 -2.37
N ASP A 24 21.64 10.59 -3.35
CA ASP A 24 22.44 9.52 -3.94
C ASP A 24 23.12 8.67 -2.87
N GLY A 25 22.99 7.37 -3.03
CA GLY A 25 23.52 6.40 -2.09
C GLY A 25 23.12 4.97 -2.47
N SER A 26 23.75 4.04 -1.78
CA SER A 26 23.36 2.63 -1.81
C SER A 26 22.62 2.33 -0.52
N TYR A 27 21.38 1.91 -0.65
CA TYR A 27 20.50 1.64 0.47
C TYR A 27 20.36 0.13 0.67
N GLY A 28 20.51 -0.30 1.91
CA GLY A 28 20.34 -1.69 2.33
C GLY A 28 18.88 -2.05 2.57
N ASP A 29 18.59 -2.47 3.78
CA ASP A 29 17.22 -2.78 4.21
C ASP A 29 16.38 -1.51 4.30
N MET A 30 15.06 -1.67 4.19
CA MET A 30 14.14 -0.54 4.19
C MET A 30 12.81 -0.93 4.83
N ALA A 31 12.24 -0.03 5.62
CA ALA A 31 10.92 -0.21 6.21
C ALA A 31 10.05 1.04 6.04
N ILE A 32 8.78 0.82 5.79
CA ILE A 32 7.77 1.89 5.68
C ILE A 32 6.63 1.56 6.63
N THR A 33 6.23 2.54 7.44
CA THR A 33 4.98 2.48 8.21
C THR A 33 4.04 3.56 7.70
N LEU A 34 2.86 3.15 7.31
CA LEU A 34 1.79 4.00 6.79
C LEU A 34 0.56 3.84 7.67
N ASN A 35 -0.07 4.95 8.05
CA ASN A 35 -1.38 4.92 8.68
C ASN A 35 -2.38 5.69 7.83
N VAL A 36 -3.47 5.03 7.48
CA VAL A 36 -4.51 5.54 6.59
C VAL A 36 -5.90 5.26 7.15
N ASP A 37 -6.83 6.14 6.81
CA ASP A 37 -8.25 5.96 7.03
C ASP A 37 -9.01 6.13 5.71
N ALA A 38 -9.53 5.03 5.21
CA ALA A 38 -10.32 4.97 3.97
C ALA A 38 -11.82 4.98 4.25
N SER A 39 -12.22 5.46 5.39
CA SER A 39 -13.36 4.97 6.13
C SER A 39 -14.68 5.44 5.69
N LYS A 40 -14.98 6.35 5.00
CA LYS A 40 -16.34 6.91 5.25
C LYS A 40 -17.27 6.91 4.05
N THR A 41 -16.80 6.43 2.94
CA THR A 41 -17.62 6.48 1.72
C THR A 41 -17.74 5.12 1.08
N ALA A 42 -18.72 4.98 0.23
CA ALA A 42 -18.85 3.80 -0.60
C ALA A 42 -17.55 3.57 -1.40
N GLY A 43 -17.24 2.34 -1.71
CA GLY A 43 -16.14 2.06 -2.60
C GLY A 43 -14.78 1.85 -1.94
N GLN A 44 -14.75 1.56 -0.64
CA GLN A 44 -13.51 1.12 0.03
C GLN A 44 -12.36 2.15 -0.07
N GLY A 45 -12.66 3.44 -0.11
CA GLY A 45 -11.67 4.49 -0.29
C GLY A 45 -11.22 4.74 -1.73
N PHE A 46 -11.79 4.05 -2.71
CA PHE A 46 -11.36 4.13 -4.12
C PHE A 46 -12.44 4.63 -5.10
N GLY A 47 -13.62 5.02 -4.61
CA GLY A 47 -14.75 5.40 -5.47
C GLY A 47 -15.57 4.21 -5.97
N SER A 48 -16.42 4.45 -6.97
CA SER A 48 -17.39 3.45 -7.46
C SER A 48 -16.77 2.38 -8.37
N ALA A 49 -15.66 2.69 -9.03
CA ALA A 49 -15.04 1.79 -9.99
C ALA A 49 -14.17 0.72 -9.32
N THR A 50 -14.38 -0.54 -9.71
CA THR A 50 -13.47 -1.64 -9.35
C THR A 50 -12.14 -1.54 -10.09
N GLY A 51 -11.12 -2.20 -9.54
CA GLY A 51 -9.77 -2.16 -10.11
C GLY A 51 -8.96 -0.93 -9.72
N GLN A 52 -9.56 0.01 -8.97
CA GLN A 52 -8.81 1.13 -8.37
C GLN A 52 -7.93 0.62 -7.24
N TYR A 53 -6.76 1.21 -7.08
CA TYR A 53 -5.77 0.72 -6.12
C TYR A 53 -4.95 1.84 -5.48
N LEU A 54 -4.33 1.50 -4.38
CA LEU A 54 -3.20 2.21 -3.78
C LEU A 54 -1.97 1.32 -3.90
N ASP A 55 -0.88 1.86 -4.43
CA ASP A 55 0.44 1.24 -4.38
C ASP A 55 1.32 2.01 -3.42
N LEU A 56 1.94 1.28 -2.49
CA LEU A 56 2.98 1.78 -1.60
C LEU A 56 4.32 1.22 -2.08
N TYR A 57 5.17 2.09 -2.64
CA TYR A 57 6.45 1.69 -3.25
C TYR A 57 7.57 1.60 -2.23
N ILE A 58 8.41 0.59 -2.36
CA ILE A 58 9.60 0.33 -1.53
C ILE A 58 10.76 -0.19 -2.38
N LYS A 59 11.98 0.16 -2.02
CA LYS A 59 13.18 -0.27 -2.78
C LYS A 59 13.01 0.06 -4.26
N PHE A 60 12.68 1.32 -4.55
CA PHE A 60 12.14 1.73 -5.83
C PHE A 60 13.07 2.72 -6.54
N ASP A 61 13.42 2.45 -7.79
CA ASP A 61 14.01 3.45 -8.68
C ASP A 61 12.88 4.26 -9.31
N THR A 62 12.77 5.50 -8.90
CA THR A 62 11.70 6.41 -9.34
C THR A 62 11.87 6.88 -10.79
N ARG A 63 13.05 6.70 -11.39
CA ARG A 63 13.32 7.09 -12.79
C ARG A 63 12.90 5.99 -13.75
N THR A 64 13.28 4.75 -13.45
CA THR A 64 12.93 3.60 -14.28
C THR A 64 11.61 2.94 -13.88
N LEU A 65 11.02 3.36 -12.75
CA LEU A 65 9.84 2.73 -12.16
C LEU A 65 10.05 1.23 -11.94
N THR A 66 11.18 0.89 -11.31
CA THR A 66 11.60 -0.50 -11.05
C THR A 66 11.79 -0.69 -9.54
N GLY A 67 11.28 -1.80 -9.01
CA GLY A 67 11.37 -2.12 -7.58
C GLY A 67 10.18 -2.92 -7.10
N TYR A 68 9.67 -2.61 -5.92
CA TYR A 68 8.60 -3.37 -5.29
C TYR A 68 7.50 -2.46 -4.76
N ALA A 69 6.31 -3.04 -4.52
CA ALA A 69 5.20 -2.33 -3.89
C ALA A 69 4.28 -3.29 -3.13
N LEU A 70 3.54 -2.74 -2.18
CA LEU A 70 2.29 -3.31 -1.69
C LEU A 70 1.15 -2.66 -2.46
N ARG A 71 0.33 -3.45 -3.15
CA ARG A 71 -0.91 -3.02 -3.80
C ARG A 71 -2.10 -3.35 -2.93
N ILE A 72 -2.95 -2.36 -2.70
CA ILE A 72 -4.25 -2.50 -2.07
C ILE A 72 -5.29 -2.18 -3.15
N ILE A 73 -6.06 -3.17 -3.58
CA ILE A 73 -6.94 -3.05 -4.74
C ILE A 73 -8.39 -3.33 -4.39
N ARG A 74 -9.28 -2.48 -4.89
CA ARG A 74 -10.72 -2.69 -4.82
C ARG A 74 -11.16 -3.81 -5.75
N THR A 75 -11.95 -4.73 -5.21
CA THR A 75 -12.50 -5.85 -5.95
C THR A 75 -14.03 -5.79 -6.03
N THR A 76 -14.62 -6.57 -6.93
CA THR A 76 -16.08 -6.78 -6.95
C THR A 76 -16.53 -7.82 -5.95
N LYS A 77 -15.61 -8.58 -5.40
CA LYS A 77 -15.90 -9.75 -4.56
C LYS A 77 -16.59 -9.38 -3.25
N TYR A 78 -16.18 -8.23 -2.66
CA TYR A 78 -16.71 -7.77 -1.38
C TYR A 78 -17.07 -6.29 -1.43
N SER A 79 -18.10 -5.89 -0.70
CA SER A 79 -18.52 -4.49 -0.61
C SER A 79 -17.63 -3.66 0.33
N ASN A 80 -16.95 -4.31 1.26
CA ASN A 80 -16.17 -3.66 2.34
C ASN A 80 -14.78 -4.23 2.54
N ALA A 81 -14.30 -5.06 1.65
CA ALA A 81 -12.94 -5.59 1.67
C ALA A 81 -12.17 -5.22 0.40
N VAL A 82 -10.87 -5.23 0.51
CA VAL A 82 -9.91 -5.04 -0.57
C VAL A 82 -8.93 -6.21 -0.58
N ASP A 83 -8.27 -6.43 -1.70
CA ASP A 83 -7.17 -7.38 -1.79
C ASP A 83 -5.83 -6.67 -1.58
N PHE A 84 -4.97 -7.28 -0.79
CA PHE A 84 -3.58 -6.89 -0.59
C PHE A 84 -2.68 -7.85 -1.37
N ILE A 85 -1.74 -7.32 -2.14
CA ILE A 85 -0.88 -8.10 -3.04
C ILE A 85 0.51 -7.48 -3.05
N LEU A 86 1.56 -8.29 -2.90
CA LEU A 86 2.93 -7.83 -3.15
C LEU A 86 3.20 -7.81 -4.65
N MET A 87 3.80 -6.72 -5.12
CA MET A 87 4.06 -6.47 -6.54
C MET A 87 5.55 -6.27 -6.78
N LYS A 88 6.04 -6.76 -7.93
CA LYS A 88 7.29 -6.35 -8.55
C LYS A 88 6.98 -5.38 -9.68
N TYR A 89 7.77 -4.34 -9.77
CA TYR A 89 7.77 -3.42 -10.89
C TYR A 89 9.06 -3.56 -11.70
N GLU A 90 8.93 -3.58 -13.00
CA GLU A 90 10.04 -3.55 -13.93
C GLU A 90 9.71 -2.61 -15.10
N ASN A 91 10.43 -1.49 -15.19
CA ASN A 91 10.20 -0.45 -16.18
C ASN A 91 8.73 0.03 -16.25
N GLY A 92 8.11 0.20 -15.10
CA GLY A 92 6.72 0.65 -14.98
C GLY A 92 5.64 -0.44 -15.15
N VAL A 93 6.04 -1.66 -15.46
CA VAL A 93 5.14 -2.81 -15.56
C VAL A 93 5.06 -3.53 -14.22
N ALA A 94 3.86 -3.72 -13.70
CA ALA A 94 3.61 -4.37 -12.42
C ALA A 94 3.24 -5.84 -12.60
N GLU A 95 3.85 -6.69 -11.80
CA GLU A 95 3.57 -8.13 -11.71
C GLU A 95 3.34 -8.53 -10.26
N ALA A 96 2.32 -9.37 -10.00
CA ALA A 96 2.06 -9.90 -8.67
C ALA A 96 3.10 -10.97 -8.30
N ILE A 97 3.71 -10.83 -7.11
CA ILE A 97 4.67 -11.79 -6.56
C ILE A 97 4.16 -12.51 -5.32
N SER A 98 2.93 -12.25 -4.92
CA SER A 98 2.21 -13.01 -3.87
C SER A 98 0.79 -13.33 -4.30
N GLN A 99 0.17 -14.28 -3.60
CA GLN A 99 -1.28 -14.46 -3.70
C GLN A 99 -1.99 -13.30 -2.99
N PRO A 100 -3.19 -12.90 -3.46
CA PRO A 100 -3.95 -11.85 -2.81
C PRO A 100 -4.50 -12.32 -1.46
N VAL A 101 -4.51 -11.43 -0.47
CA VAL A 101 -5.19 -11.61 0.80
C VAL A 101 -6.30 -10.58 0.91
N SER A 102 -7.55 -11.03 1.01
CA SER A 102 -8.71 -10.16 1.16
C SER A 102 -8.91 -9.79 2.64
N SER A 103 -9.07 -8.50 2.93
CA SER A 103 -9.25 -8.01 4.30
C SER A 103 -10.15 -6.78 4.36
N THR A 104 -10.79 -6.61 5.52
CA THR A 104 -11.58 -5.43 5.85
C THR A 104 -10.78 -4.36 6.59
N CYS A 105 -9.51 -4.62 6.94
CA CYS A 105 -8.74 -3.70 7.79
C CYS A 105 -8.48 -2.33 7.15
N TYR A 106 -8.53 -2.23 5.83
CA TYR A 106 -8.32 -0.96 5.12
C TYR A 106 -9.49 0.03 5.26
N ARG A 107 -10.67 -0.43 5.65
CA ARG A 107 -11.89 0.41 5.75
C ARG A 107 -11.91 1.37 6.92
N THR A 108 -11.06 1.16 7.89
CA THR A 108 -10.97 1.96 9.11
C THR A 108 -9.52 2.34 9.33
N ASP A 109 -9.22 3.02 10.42
CA ASP A 109 -7.86 3.36 10.82
C ASP A 109 -6.92 2.15 10.66
N CYS A 110 -6.21 2.10 9.55
CA CYS A 110 -5.37 0.97 9.15
C CYS A 110 -3.90 1.35 9.24
N THR A 111 -3.14 0.59 10.01
CA THR A 111 -1.69 0.69 10.03
C THR A 111 -1.10 -0.41 9.17
N ILE A 112 -0.22 0.00 8.25
CA ILE A 112 0.46 -0.86 7.28
C ILE A 112 1.95 -0.73 7.52
N THR A 113 2.64 -1.86 7.68
CA THR A 113 4.10 -1.93 7.68
C THR A 113 4.55 -2.75 6.48
N LEU A 114 5.41 -2.16 5.66
CA LEU A 114 6.02 -2.79 4.49
C LEU A 114 7.53 -2.80 4.69
N THR A 115 8.16 -3.97 4.66
CA THR A 115 9.59 -4.13 4.95
C THR A 115 10.27 -4.93 3.86
N ALA A 116 11.39 -4.42 3.38
CA ALA A 116 12.32 -5.13 2.49
C ALA A 116 13.62 -5.38 3.24
N LYS A 117 13.86 -6.62 3.65
CA LYS A 117 15.01 -7.01 4.49
C LYS A 117 15.53 -8.40 4.15
N GLY A 118 16.84 -8.52 3.99
CA GLY A 118 17.49 -9.84 3.82
C GLY A 118 16.95 -10.66 2.64
N GLY A 119 16.57 -10.03 1.53
CA GLY A 119 15.99 -10.72 0.37
C GLY A 119 14.50 -11.10 0.52
N LYS A 120 13.84 -10.56 1.51
CA LYS A 120 12.40 -10.74 1.76
C LYS A 120 11.66 -9.41 1.67
N LEU A 121 10.47 -9.45 1.09
CA LEU A 121 9.48 -8.39 1.16
C LEU A 121 8.31 -8.88 2.02
N THR A 122 8.02 -8.17 3.11
CA THR A 122 6.94 -8.50 4.01
C THR A 122 5.99 -7.33 4.14
N ALA A 123 4.69 -7.61 4.22
CA ALA A 123 3.68 -6.60 4.53
C ALA A 123 2.78 -7.10 5.66
N HIS A 124 2.56 -6.23 6.64
CA HIS A 124 1.58 -6.43 7.69
C HIS A 124 0.60 -5.25 7.67
N ALA A 125 -0.71 -5.54 7.71
CA ALA A 125 -1.73 -4.52 7.85
C ALA A 125 -2.77 -4.92 8.90
N SER A 126 -3.13 -3.99 9.77
CA SER A 126 -4.08 -4.21 10.84
C SER A 126 -4.84 -2.93 11.19
N THR A 127 -5.95 -3.09 11.90
CA THR A 127 -6.73 -1.98 12.46
C THR A 127 -7.03 -2.24 13.93
N THR A 128 -7.08 -1.18 14.73
CA THR A 128 -7.56 -1.23 16.12
C THR A 128 -9.09 -1.10 16.20
N THR A 129 -9.73 -0.73 15.10
CA THR A 129 -11.18 -0.49 15.01
C THR A 129 -11.81 -1.40 13.95
N PRO A 130 -11.93 -2.70 14.21
CA PRO A 130 -12.49 -3.64 13.25
C PRO A 130 -13.93 -3.25 12.91
N LEU A 131 -14.32 -3.49 11.67
CA LEU A 131 -15.71 -3.25 11.23
C LEU A 131 -16.66 -4.11 12.05
N PRO A 132 -17.77 -3.55 12.55
CA PRO A 132 -18.73 -4.27 13.38
C PRO A 132 -19.58 -5.27 12.59
N ALA A 133 -19.47 -5.33 11.27
CA ALA A 133 -20.29 -6.21 10.46
C ALA A 133 -19.84 -7.68 10.60
N PRO A 134 -20.76 -8.62 10.64
CA PRO A 134 -20.41 -10.02 10.57
C PRO A 134 -19.72 -10.28 9.25
N VAL A 135 -18.47 -10.73 9.34
CA VAL A 135 -17.73 -11.23 8.19
C VAL A 135 -18.27 -12.62 7.92
N THR A 136 -19.14 -12.74 6.93
CA THR A 136 -19.78 -14.02 6.60
C THR A 136 -18.89 -14.91 5.73
N ASP A 137 -17.84 -14.35 5.13
CA ASP A 137 -16.90 -15.12 4.32
C ASP A 137 -15.69 -15.57 5.18
N PRO A 138 -15.47 -16.87 5.37
CA PRO A 138 -14.37 -17.38 6.19
C PRO A 138 -12.98 -17.07 5.59
N ASN A 139 -12.90 -16.72 4.31
CA ASN A 139 -11.66 -16.35 3.66
C ASN A 139 -11.27 -14.90 3.91
N LEU A 140 -12.19 -14.08 4.40
CA LEU A 140 -11.96 -12.67 4.67
C LEU A 140 -11.21 -12.51 6.00
N LYS A 141 -10.11 -11.78 5.97
CA LYS A 141 -9.24 -11.58 7.13
C LYS A 141 -9.51 -10.23 7.79
N LEU A 142 -9.23 -10.14 9.11
CA LEU A 142 -9.26 -8.88 9.86
C LEU A 142 -7.90 -8.19 9.85
N SER A 143 -6.84 -8.94 9.57
CA SER A 143 -5.48 -8.44 9.37
C SER A 143 -4.86 -9.11 8.15
N VAL A 144 -3.75 -8.55 7.68
CA VAL A 144 -3.01 -9.05 6.52
C VAL A 144 -1.59 -9.35 6.93
N ASP A 145 -1.10 -10.51 6.51
CA ASP A 145 0.32 -10.86 6.52
C ASP A 145 0.67 -11.43 5.16
N LEU A 146 1.66 -10.82 4.51
CA LEU A 146 2.17 -11.21 3.21
C LEU A 146 3.69 -11.32 3.27
N GLU A 147 4.24 -12.28 2.53
CA GLU A 147 5.68 -12.44 2.34
C GLU A 147 5.97 -12.90 0.92
N ALA A 148 7.07 -12.40 0.35
CA ALA A 148 7.62 -12.87 -0.91
C ALA A 148 9.15 -12.78 -0.89
N ASP A 149 9.83 -13.69 -1.59
CA ASP A 149 11.25 -13.56 -1.88
C ASP A 149 11.48 -12.49 -2.95
N ILE A 150 12.50 -11.67 -2.75
CA ILE A 150 12.84 -10.59 -3.66
C ILE A 150 14.33 -10.60 -3.97
N ALA A 151 14.68 -10.16 -5.19
CA ALA A 151 16.06 -9.86 -5.51
C ALA A 151 16.52 -8.60 -4.77
N SER A 152 17.72 -8.64 -4.21
CA SER A 152 18.32 -7.47 -3.59
C SER A 152 18.58 -6.38 -4.62
N ASN A 153 18.34 -5.14 -4.24
CA ASN A 153 18.74 -3.97 -4.97
C ASN A 153 19.16 -2.86 -4.00
N THR A 154 19.81 -1.83 -4.51
CA THR A 154 20.32 -0.70 -3.72
C THR A 154 19.42 0.53 -3.79
N PHE A 155 18.23 0.42 -4.36
CA PHE A 155 17.31 1.54 -4.49
C PHE A 155 16.78 1.99 -3.13
N GLY A 156 16.70 3.28 -2.92
CA GLY A 156 16.15 3.89 -1.69
C GLY A 156 14.83 4.63 -1.90
N GLY A 157 14.31 4.66 -3.13
CA GLY A 157 13.08 5.36 -3.44
C GLY A 157 11.83 4.73 -2.84
N THR A 158 10.85 5.57 -2.62
CA THR A 158 9.53 5.23 -2.08
C THR A 158 8.46 6.12 -2.67
N GLY A 159 7.22 5.87 -2.34
CA GLY A 159 6.11 6.71 -2.72
C GLY A 159 4.77 6.02 -2.68
N ILE A 160 3.75 6.74 -3.09
CA ILE A 160 2.36 6.28 -3.13
C ILE A 160 1.75 6.64 -4.47
N GLN A 161 0.99 5.72 -5.03
CA GLN A 161 0.06 6.00 -6.11
C GLN A 161 -1.35 5.59 -5.67
N HIS A 162 -2.32 6.50 -5.82
CA HIS A 162 -3.72 6.23 -5.54
C HIS A 162 -4.54 6.50 -6.80
N THR A 163 -5.26 5.51 -7.31
CA THR A 163 -5.99 5.62 -8.58
C THR A 163 -7.49 5.85 -8.41
N GLY A 164 -7.96 6.06 -7.17
CA GLY A 164 -9.37 6.29 -6.86
C GLY A 164 -9.91 7.60 -7.42
N SER A 165 -11.22 7.67 -7.55
CA SER A 165 -11.90 8.85 -8.08
C SER A 165 -12.01 9.96 -7.05
N CYS A 166 -11.64 11.15 -7.44
CA CYS A 166 -11.81 12.37 -6.65
C CYS A 166 -13.30 12.63 -6.37
N GLY A 167 -13.64 12.93 -5.13
CA GLY A 167 -14.98 13.37 -4.72
C GLY A 167 -15.96 12.26 -4.34
N GLU A 168 -15.74 11.02 -4.72
CA GLU A 168 -16.64 9.91 -4.38
C GLU A 168 -16.21 9.17 -3.11
N SER A 169 -14.92 9.08 -2.88
CA SER A 169 -14.37 8.55 -1.63
C SER A 169 -12.97 9.06 -1.39
N THR A 170 -12.62 9.14 -0.13
CA THR A 170 -11.34 9.67 0.30
C THR A 170 -10.59 8.66 1.11
N THR A 171 -9.28 8.65 0.92
CA THR A 171 -8.35 8.00 1.83
C THR A 171 -7.54 9.09 2.51
N MET A 172 -7.66 9.17 3.83
CA MET A 172 -6.87 10.10 4.63
C MET A 172 -5.53 9.43 4.98
N LEU A 173 -4.45 10.10 4.65
CA LEU A 173 -3.12 9.75 5.14
C LEU A 173 -2.88 10.47 6.46
N HIS A 174 -2.74 9.72 7.54
CA HIS A 174 -2.39 10.28 8.85
C HIS A 174 -0.89 10.48 8.98
N TYR A 175 -0.11 9.48 8.62
CA TYR A 175 1.35 9.60 8.52
C TYR A 175 1.95 8.52 7.64
N MET A 176 3.14 8.80 7.14
CA MET A 176 4.05 7.86 6.51
C MET A 176 5.44 8.05 7.08
N LYS A 177 6.03 6.98 7.60
CA LYS A 177 7.41 6.94 8.10
C LYS A 177 8.22 6.01 7.22
N VAL A 178 9.40 6.44 6.83
CA VAL A 178 10.34 5.62 6.04
C VAL A 178 11.66 5.53 6.79
N GLU A 179 12.18 4.33 6.90
CA GLU A 179 13.44 4.02 7.58
C GLU A 179 14.36 3.31 6.60
N TRP A 180 15.58 3.77 6.50
CA TRP A 180 16.66 3.17 5.71
C TRP A 180 17.78 2.69 6.63
N GLU A 181 18.31 1.49 6.36
CA GLU A 181 19.49 0.92 7.03
C GLU A 181 20.67 0.85 6.05
#